data_234c70431735a1e4ee9eba27fa43cb8e
#
_entry.id   234c70431735a1e4ee9eba27fa43cb8e
#
_cell.length_a   1.000
_cell.length_b   1.000
_cell.length_c   1.000
_cell.angle_alpha   90.00
_cell.angle_beta   90.00
_cell.angle_gamma   90.00
#
_symmetry.space_group_name_H-M   'P 1'
#
loop_
_entity.id
_entity.type
_entity.pdbx_description
1 polymer ?
#
loop_
_entity_poly.entity_id
_entity_poly.type
_entity_poly.pdbx_seq_one_letter_code
_entity_poly.pdbx_strand_id
1 'polypeptide(L)' 'VGSEMCIRDSSYIVELKYLPKEKFDAQSAEQWEEAVAQIHGYAASPKVRLLCQGTQLHCIVIQFCGWEMVRMEEV' A
#
# COMPACT_ATOMS: atom_id res chain seq x y z
N VAL A 1 7.20 3.49 -2.30
CA VAL A 1 5.79 3.71 -2.04
C VAL A 1 5.08 4.01 -3.35
N GLY A 2 3.87 3.51 -3.49
CA GLY A 2 3.08 3.64 -4.70
C GLY A 2 2.51 5.02 -4.95
N SER A 3 1.22 5.08 -5.24
CA SER A 3 0.56 6.31 -5.69
C SER A 3 -0.26 6.96 -4.59
N GLU A 4 -0.33 8.28 -4.65
CA GLU A 4 -1.21 9.08 -3.81
C GLU A 4 -2.29 9.68 -4.66
N MET A 5 -3.53 9.70 -4.15
CA MET A 5 -4.60 10.36 -4.88
C MET A 5 -5.65 10.89 -3.89
N CYS A 6 -6.16 12.08 -4.16
CA CYS A 6 -7.18 12.69 -3.33
C CYS A 6 -8.42 12.93 -4.19
N ILE A 7 -9.56 12.43 -3.71
CA ILE A 7 -10.84 12.58 -4.38
C ILE A 7 -11.84 13.11 -3.35
N ARG A 8 -12.24 14.36 -3.52
CA ARG A 8 -13.15 15.05 -2.59
C ARG A 8 -12.60 15.02 -1.16
N ASP A 9 -13.30 14.33 -0.23
CA ASP A 9 -12.93 14.26 1.18
C ASP A 9 -12.08 13.05 1.52
N SER A 10 -11.66 12.29 0.51
CA SER A 10 -10.89 11.06 0.72
C SER A 10 -9.55 11.12 0.02
N SER A 11 -8.53 10.62 0.70
CA SER A 11 -7.18 10.48 0.14
C SER A 11 -6.79 9.02 0.19
N TYR A 12 -6.11 8.56 -0.86
CA TYR A 12 -5.71 7.15 -0.98
C TYR A 12 -4.21 7.06 -1.18
N ILE A 13 -3.58 6.15 -0.46
CA ILE A 13 -2.19 5.76 -0.68
C ILE A 13 -2.19 4.30 -1.07
N VAL A 14 -1.58 3.98 -2.21
CA VAL A 14 -1.56 2.62 -2.73
C VAL A 14 -0.12 2.14 -2.82
N GLU A 15 0.17 0.99 -2.22
CA GLU A 15 1.45 0.33 -2.29
C GLU A 15 1.31 -0.95 -3.13
N LEU A 16 2.13 -1.07 -4.17
CA LEU A 16 2.13 -2.24 -5.05
C LEU A 16 3.35 -3.10 -4.77
N LYS A 17 3.14 -4.40 -4.57
CA LYS A 17 4.20 -5.36 -4.36
C LYS A 17 4.08 -6.52 -5.34
N TYR A 18 5.21 -6.97 -5.86
CA TYR A 18 5.29 -8.03 -6.86
C TYR A 18 6.25 -9.11 -6.39
N LEU A 19 5.86 -10.36 -6.56
CA LEU A 19 6.74 -11.51 -6.37
C LEU A 19 6.57 -12.46 -7.56
N PRO A 20 7.67 -13.03 -8.08
CA PRO A 20 7.55 -14.10 -9.06
C PRO A 20 6.93 -15.34 -8.42
N LYS A 21 6.28 -16.17 -9.23
CA LYS A 21 5.56 -17.35 -8.73
C LYS A 21 6.44 -18.27 -7.88
N GLU A 22 7.68 -18.48 -8.30
CA GLU A 22 8.59 -19.38 -7.61
C GLU A 22 9.02 -18.89 -6.22
N LYS A 23 8.85 -17.60 -5.94
CA LYS A 23 9.21 -17.01 -4.64
C LYS A 23 8.01 -16.68 -3.79
N PHE A 24 6.82 -16.74 -4.36
CA PHE A 24 5.62 -16.24 -3.69
C PHE A 24 5.33 -16.99 -2.40
N ASP A 25 5.33 -18.32 -2.43
CA ASP A 25 4.99 -19.12 -1.25
C ASP A 25 5.94 -18.88 -0.08
N ALA A 26 7.22 -18.62 -0.38
CA ALA A 26 8.23 -18.42 0.66
C ALA A 26 8.25 -16.99 1.21
N GLN A 27 7.90 -16.01 0.40
CA GLN A 27 8.13 -14.60 0.72
C GLN A 27 6.88 -13.73 0.82
N SER A 28 5.70 -14.26 0.46
CA SER A 28 4.49 -13.45 0.38
C SER A 28 4.07 -12.84 1.71
N ALA A 29 4.11 -13.63 2.78
CA ALA A 29 3.70 -13.15 4.09
C ALA A 29 4.63 -12.05 4.61
N GLU A 30 5.93 -12.25 4.48
CA GLU A 30 6.93 -11.28 4.90
C GLU A 30 6.84 -10.00 4.08
N GLN A 31 6.69 -10.13 2.76
CA GLN A 31 6.51 -8.98 1.89
C GLN A 31 5.26 -8.18 2.25
N TRP A 32 4.17 -8.87 2.56
CA TRP A 32 2.94 -8.22 2.97
C TRP A 32 3.13 -7.39 4.24
N GLU A 33 3.77 -7.96 5.25
CA GLU A 33 4.03 -7.26 6.51
C GLU A 33 4.92 -6.05 6.30
N GLU A 34 5.96 -6.17 5.47
CA GLU A 34 6.82 -5.04 5.11
C GLU A 34 6.03 -3.94 4.42
N ALA A 35 5.16 -4.32 3.47
CA ALA A 35 4.36 -3.35 2.74
C ALA A 35 3.42 -2.58 3.68
N VAL A 36 2.78 -3.27 4.61
CA VAL A 36 1.91 -2.63 5.59
C VAL A 36 2.69 -1.65 6.46
N ALA A 37 3.87 -2.06 6.94
CA ALA A 37 4.72 -1.19 7.74
C ALA A 37 5.18 0.03 6.96
N GLN A 38 5.57 -0.15 5.71
CA GLN A 38 6.02 0.94 4.84
C GLN A 38 4.91 1.95 4.58
N ILE A 39 3.71 1.47 4.25
CA ILE A 39 2.61 2.37 3.93
C ILE A 39 2.14 3.14 5.17
N HIS A 40 2.13 2.51 6.34
CA HIS A 40 1.78 3.19 7.58
C HIS A 40 2.84 4.24 7.96
N GLY A 41 4.11 3.93 7.77
CA GLY A 41 5.19 4.89 8.00
C GLY A 41 5.08 6.09 7.07
N TYR A 42 4.79 5.84 5.81
CA TYR A 42 4.61 6.92 4.84
C TYR A 42 3.39 7.77 5.18
N ALA A 43 2.27 7.14 5.52
CA ALA A 43 1.04 7.84 5.89
C ALA A 43 1.22 8.73 7.11
N ALA A 44 2.11 8.36 8.03
CA ALA A 44 2.40 9.13 9.23
C ALA A 44 3.42 10.25 8.99
N SER A 45 4.02 10.33 7.79
CA SER A 45 5.02 11.35 7.51
C SER A 45 4.40 12.75 7.50
N PRO A 46 5.15 13.79 7.91
CA PRO A 46 4.64 15.16 7.90
C PRO A 46 4.18 15.63 6.53
N LYS A 47 4.89 15.20 5.47
CA LYS A 47 4.54 15.58 4.10
C LYS A 47 3.15 15.07 3.71
N VAL A 48 2.87 13.79 3.98
CA VAL A 48 1.58 13.19 3.63
C VAL A 48 0.47 13.76 4.49
N ARG A 49 0.73 13.96 5.78
CA ARG A 49 -0.26 14.56 6.68
C ARG A 49 -0.66 15.96 6.23
N LEU A 50 0.30 16.73 5.73
CA LEU A 50 0.02 18.06 5.21
C LEU A 50 -0.79 18.00 3.91
N LEU A 51 -0.41 17.10 2.99
CA LEU A 51 -1.10 16.94 1.71
C LEU A 51 -2.53 16.43 1.86
N CYS A 52 -2.77 15.61 2.87
CA CYS A 52 -4.07 14.98 3.08
C CYS A 52 -4.87 15.63 4.19
N GLN A 53 -4.48 16.83 4.61
CA GLN A 53 -5.16 17.56 5.67
C GLN A 53 -6.61 17.82 5.29
N GLY A 54 -7.52 17.50 6.21
CA GLY A 54 -8.95 17.69 5.98
C GLY A 54 -9.62 16.56 5.20
N THR A 55 -8.87 15.52 4.86
CA THR A 55 -9.43 14.35 4.14
C THR A 55 -9.33 13.10 4.99
N GLN A 56 -10.16 12.10 4.65
CA GLN A 56 -10.07 10.78 5.26
C GLN A 56 -9.02 9.97 4.49
N LEU A 57 -8.01 9.48 5.18
CA LEU A 57 -6.90 8.76 4.56
C LEU A 57 -7.17 7.25 4.52
N HIS A 58 -6.98 6.67 3.34
CA HIS A 58 -7.11 5.24 3.11
C HIS A 58 -5.78 4.68 2.61
N CYS A 59 -5.28 3.65 3.27
CA CYS A 59 -4.03 2.98 2.89
C CYS A 59 -4.36 1.61 2.31
N ILE A 60 -3.96 1.36 1.08
CA ILE A 60 -4.28 0.13 0.36
C ILE A 60 -3.00 -0.55 -0.08
N VAL A 61 -2.87 -1.84 0.22
CA VAL A 61 -1.75 -2.66 -0.25
C VAL A 61 -2.27 -3.68 -1.25
N ILE A 62 -1.61 -3.75 -2.39
CA ILE A 62 -1.95 -4.70 -3.46
C ILE A 62 -0.73 -5.58 -3.72
N GLN A 63 -0.92 -6.88 -3.66
CA GLN A 63 0.15 -7.86 -3.87
C GLN A 63 -0.13 -8.70 -5.10
N PHE A 64 0.90 -8.85 -5.94
CA PHE A 64 0.84 -9.62 -7.17
C PHE A 64 1.74 -10.85 -7.08
N CYS A 65 1.26 -11.96 -7.63
CA CYS A 65 2.04 -13.16 -7.86
C CYS A 65 2.21 -13.29 -9.37
N GLY A 66 3.38 -12.92 -9.89
CA GLY A 66 3.57 -12.80 -11.31
C GLY A 66 2.63 -11.76 -11.91
N TRP A 67 1.72 -12.17 -12.76
CA TRP A 67 0.76 -11.28 -13.42
C TRP A 67 -0.56 -11.12 -12.66
N GLU A 68 -0.81 -11.95 -11.65
CA GLU A 68 -2.09 -11.99 -10.99
C GLU A 68 -2.10 -11.17 -9.71
N MET A 69 -3.14 -10.37 -9.54
CA MET A 69 -3.40 -9.71 -8.27
C MET A 69 -4.00 -10.74 -7.32
N VAL A 70 -3.27 -11.08 -6.26
CA VAL A 70 -3.69 -12.14 -5.33
C VAL A 70 -4.23 -11.61 -4.02
N ARG A 71 -3.91 -10.35 -3.69
CA ARG A 71 -4.36 -9.77 -2.44
C ARG A 71 -4.46 -8.25 -2.57
N MET A 72 -5.57 -7.69 -2.09
CA MET A 72 -5.76 -6.25 -2.00
C MET A 72 -6.54 -5.97 -0.73
N GLU A 73 -5.98 -5.17 0.17
CA GLU A 73 -6.65 -4.84 1.42
C GLU A 73 -6.36 -3.40 1.83
N GLU A 74 -7.35 -2.79 2.45
CA GLU A 74 -7.15 -1.51 3.14
C GLU A 74 -6.59 -1.83 4.52
N VAL A 75 -5.48 -1.16 4.88
CA VAL A 75 -4.74 -1.46 6.11
C VAL A 75 -4.60 -0.27 7.06
#